data_99a49c3facef836d50e1250ce3a8b5ce
#
_entry.id   99a49c3facef836d50e1250ce3a8b5ce
#
_cell.length_a   1.000
_cell.length_b   1.000
_cell.length_c   1.000
_cell.angle_alpha   90.00
_cell.angle_beta   90.00
_cell.angle_gamma   90.00
#
_symmetry.space_group_name_H-M   'P 1'
#
loop_
_entity.id
_entity.type
_entity.pdbx_description
1 polymer ?
#
loop_
_entity_poly.entity_id
_entity_poly.type
_entity_poly.pdbx_seq_one_letter_code
_entity_poly.pdbx_strand_id
1 'polypeptide(L)'
;MVIHIEQIVRKTKSRYTVAKLPYRTYVEERLQNFERQEQKAQSDRREKALRDEKYRKVYQSVENALNNCSRQAPSVAKNLKDKMHTVKAMHRRFEKEDARMTEMPEQEEAIYFQLGGAEAAMPAGKTVIEYQLPKLETPDGERVLAENITLKIRGPEKICIVGPNGAGKTTLLKKIAAELKEREDLRVDYMPQNNEDQLDLSMTPVDFLDSTAEKSERTKIRTYFGSLKYTADEMDHPIRELSGGQKAKVLLLKMSLGNANVLILDEPTRNFSPLSGPVIRKMLREFPGAIISISHDRKYIGEVCGKEYLLEKDGLRLIREEK
;
A
#
# COMPACT_ATOMS: atom_id res chain seq x y z
N MET A 1 -1.62 27.63 -6.35
CA MET A 1 -0.18 27.37 -6.25
C MET A 1 0.05 26.21 -5.29
N VAL A 2 0.77 25.18 -5.71
CA VAL A 2 1.13 24.02 -4.91
C VAL A 2 2.65 24.04 -4.70
N ILE A 3 3.10 23.90 -3.47
CA ILE A 3 4.51 23.67 -3.13
C ILE A 3 4.59 22.24 -2.62
N HIS A 4 5.28 21.40 -3.36
CA HIS A 4 5.49 20.00 -3.00
C HIS A 4 6.94 19.81 -2.58
N ILE A 5 7.12 19.26 -1.36
CA ILE A 5 8.44 18.92 -0.80
C ILE A 5 8.48 17.41 -0.69
N GLU A 6 9.49 16.80 -1.29
CA GLU A 6 9.72 15.35 -1.27
C GLU A 6 11.13 15.02 -0.82
N GLN A 7 11.29 13.88 -0.18
CA GLN A 7 12.59 13.31 0.13
C GLN A 7 12.92 12.23 -0.90
N ILE A 8 14.04 12.39 -1.58
CA ILE A 8 14.53 11.49 -2.63
C ILE A 8 15.84 10.82 -2.20
N VAL A 9 16.30 9.82 -2.98
CA VAL A 9 17.54 9.07 -2.73
C VAL A 9 17.53 8.48 -1.31
N ARG A 10 16.52 7.64 -1.03
CA ARG A 10 16.30 7.01 0.29
C ARG A 10 16.29 8.03 1.44
N LYS A 11 15.59 9.15 1.26
CA LYS A 11 15.44 10.24 2.22
C LYS A 11 16.73 11.02 2.55
N THR A 12 17.79 10.89 1.74
CA THR A 12 19.05 11.59 1.95
C THR A 12 19.07 12.99 1.32
N LYS A 13 18.19 13.26 0.37
CA LYS A 13 18.08 14.56 -0.32
C LYS A 13 16.64 15.05 -0.32
N SER A 14 16.46 16.35 -0.12
CA SER A 14 15.15 17.00 -0.25
C SER A 14 15.04 17.69 -1.62
N ARG A 15 13.89 17.57 -2.25
CA ARG A 15 13.54 18.27 -3.49
C ARG A 15 12.23 19.02 -3.28
N TYR A 16 12.12 20.20 -3.85
CA TYR A 16 10.84 20.90 -3.88
C TYR A 16 10.41 21.21 -5.32
N THR A 17 9.13 21.21 -5.54
CA THR A 17 8.49 21.54 -6.81
C THR A 17 7.42 22.59 -6.56
N VAL A 18 7.40 23.66 -7.34
CA VAL A 18 6.38 24.72 -7.28
C VAL A 18 5.54 24.62 -8.55
N ALA A 19 4.24 24.39 -8.40
CA ALA A 19 3.30 24.34 -9.51
C ALA A 19 2.21 25.41 -9.37
N LYS A 20 1.95 26.15 -10.45
CA LYS A 20 0.87 27.16 -10.51
C LYS A 20 -0.44 26.54 -11.00
N LEU A 21 -0.81 25.39 -10.45
CA LEU A 21 -1.99 24.60 -10.78
C LEU A 21 -2.88 24.41 -9.55
N PRO A 22 -4.18 24.13 -9.73
CA PRO A 22 -5.02 23.61 -8.66
C PRO A 22 -4.43 22.31 -8.09
N TYR A 23 -4.55 22.11 -6.80
CA TYR A 23 -3.97 20.93 -6.12
C TYR A 23 -4.41 19.59 -6.73
N ARG A 24 -5.69 19.46 -7.06
CA ARG A 24 -6.23 18.23 -7.69
C ARG A 24 -5.57 17.94 -9.03
N THR A 25 -5.48 18.93 -9.89
CA THR A 25 -4.81 18.81 -11.20
C THR A 25 -3.34 18.45 -11.05
N TYR A 26 -2.65 19.06 -10.09
CA TYR A 26 -1.25 18.74 -9.79
C TYR A 26 -1.06 17.27 -9.40
N VAL A 27 -1.91 16.73 -8.53
CA VAL A 27 -1.84 15.32 -8.11
C VAL A 27 -2.13 14.38 -9.28
N GLU A 28 -3.14 14.69 -10.11
CA GLU A 28 -3.51 13.88 -11.27
C GLU A 28 -2.38 13.85 -12.33
N GLU A 29 -1.80 15.00 -12.65
CA GLU A 29 -0.65 15.08 -13.57
C GLU A 29 0.58 14.33 -13.04
N ARG A 30 0.84 14.43 -11.74
CA ARG A 30 1.97 13.74 -11.12
C ARG A 30 1.81 12.22 -11.18
N LEU A 31 0.62 11.71 -10.88
CA LEU A 31 0.33 10.28 -10.99
C LEU A 31 0.50 9.78 -12.43
N GLN A 32 -0.03 10.51 -13.41
CA GLN A 32 0.13 10.16 -14.82
C GLN A 32 1.60 10.17 -15.26
N ASN A 33 2.37 11.17 -14.84
CA ASN A 33 3.79 11.24 -15.18
C ASN A 33 4.57 10.10 -14.54
N PHE A 34 4.20 9.71 -13.33
CA PHE A 34 4.77 8.57 -12.62
C PHE A 34 4.51 7.26 -13.40
N GLU A 35 3.25 6.99 -13.76
CA GLU A 35 2.86 5.80 -14.54
C GLU A 35 3.59 5.74 -15.90
N ARG A 36 3.70 6.88 -16.60
CA ARG A 36 4.44 6.97 -17.87
C ARG A 36 5.92 6.67 -17.70
N GLN A 37 6.55 7.21 -16.66
CA GLN A 37 7.96 6.96 -16.37
C GLN A 37 8.19 5.49 -16.00
N GLU A 38 7.30 4.91 -15.21
CA GLU A 38 7.36 3.49 -14.83
C GLU A 38 7.25 2.58 -16.04
N GLN A 39 6.24 2.80 -16.90
CA GLN A 39 6.05 2.03 -18.14
C GLN A 39 7.27 2.12 -19.05
N LYS A 40 7.84 3.33 -19.21
CA LYS A 40 9.04 3.53 -20.01
C LYS A 40 10.24 2.79 -19.42
N ALA A 41 10.48 2.91 -18.12
CA ALA A 41 11.57 2.21 -17.43
C ALA A 41 11.44 0.69 -17.51
N GLN A 42 10.21 0.14 -17.45
CA GLN A 42 9.95 -1.29 -17.64
C GLN A 42 10.25 -1.72 -19.08
N SER A 43 9.85 -0.92 -20.08
CA SER A 43 10.17 -1.17 -21.49
C SER A 43 11.67 -1.19 -21.73
N ASP A 44 12.38 -0.16 -21.26
CA ASP A 44 13.83 -0.04 -21.38
C ASP A 44 14.55 -1.26 -20.75
N ARG A 45 14.08 -1.72 -19.59
CA ARG A 45 14.63 -2.92 -18.92
C ARG A 45 14.40 -4.21 -19.72
N ARG A 46 13.21 -4.37 -20.34
CA ARG A 46 12.92 -5.53 -21.18
C ARG A 46 13.80 -5.53 -22.44
N GLU A 47 13.95 -4.38 -23.08
CA GLU A 47 14.84 -4.25 -24.24
C GLU A 47 16.29 -4.55 -23.89
N LYS A 48 16.78 -4.04 -22.76
CA LYS A 48 18.09 -4.37 -22.23
C LYS A 48 18.27 -5.87 -22.03
N ALA A 49 17.33 -6.53 -21.35
CA ALA A 49 17.43 -7.96 -21.08
C ALA A 49 17.50 -8.79 -22.38
N LEU A 50 16.69 -8.46 -23.38
CA LEU A 50 16.72 -9.12 -24.68
C LEU A 50 18.03 -8.86 -25.45
N ARG A 51 18.55 -7.64 -25.39
CA ARG A 51 19.81 -7.25 -26.00
C ARG A 51 21.00 -7.97 -25.35
N ASP A 52 21.03 -8.00 -24.02
CA ASP A 52 22.09 -8.64 -23.25
C ASP A 52 22.08 -10.17 -23.45
N GLU A 53 20.91 -10.78 -23.59
CA GLU A 53 20.80 -12.20 -23.94
C GLU A 53 21.37 -12.50 -25.34
N LYS A 54 20.99 -11.68 -26.33
CA LYS A 54 21.54 -11.80 -27.70
C LYS A 54 23.05 -11.62 -27.70
N TYR A 55 23.56 -10.60 -27.01
CA TYR A 55 24.99 -10.35 -26.87
C TYR A 55 25.70 -11.55 -26.25
N ARG A 56 25.18 -12.10 -25.16
CA ARG A 56 25.75 -13.26 -24.46
C ARG A 56 25.87 -14.46 -25.40
N LYS A 57 24.83 -14.75 -26.19
CA LYS A 57 24.82 -15.84 -27.16
C LYS A 57 25.93 -15.65 -28.23
N VAL A 58 26.06 -14.43 -28.78
CA VAL A 58 27.06 -14.11 -29.77
C VAL A 58 28.47 -14.19 -29.17
N TYR A 59 28.69 -13.61 -28.00
CA TYR A 59 29.97 -13.64 -27.30
C TYR A 59 30.41 -15.08 -27.04
N GLN A 60 29.57 -15.93 -26.47
CA GLN A 60 29.86 -17.33 -26.19
C GLN A 60 30.16 -18.12 -27.47
N SER A 61 29.42 -17.85 -28.55
CA SER A 61 29.67 -18.52 -29.84
C SER A 61 31.04 -18.19 -30.39
N VAL A 62 31.45 -16.90 -30.37
CA VAL A 62 32.77 -16.48 -30.86
C VAL A 62 33.89 -16.97 -29.95
N GLU A 63 33.69 -16.95 -28.64
CA GLU A 63 34.64 -17.45 -27.64
C GLU A 63 34.89 -18.94 -27.80
N ASN A 64 33.83 -19.74 -27.93
CA ASN A 64 33.93 -21.18 -28.17
C ASN A 64 34.62 -21.48 -29.48
N ALA A 65 34.34 -20.71 -30.56
CA ALA A 65 35.02 -20.87 -31.83
C ALA A 65 36.52 -20.52 -31.76
N LEU A 66 36.88 -19.50 -30.96
CA LEU A 66 38.25 -19.14 -30.68
C LEU A 66 39.01 -20.24 -29.92
N ASN A 67 38.39 -20.80 -28.89
CA ASN A 67 39.00 -21.84 -28.05
C ASN A 67 39.19 -23.15 -28.81
N ASN A 68 38.31 -23.46 -29.76
CA ASN A 68 38.38 -24.67 -30.59
C ASN A 68 39.12 -24.48 -31.89
N CYS A 69 39.71 -23.29 -32.14
CA CYS A 69 40.42 -23.01 -33.38
C CYS A 69 41.76 -23.74 -33.41
N SER A 70 42.00 -24.51 -34.49
CA SER A 70 43.27 -25.23 -34.70
C SER A 70 44.44 -24.25 -34.89
N ARG A 71 45.58 -24.56 -34.30
CA ARG A 71 46.87 -23.82 -34.49
C ARG A 71 47.32 -23.79 -35.94
N GLN A 72 46.82 -24.70 -36.79
CA GLN A 72 47.15 -24.81 -38.20
C GLN A 72 46.35 -23.87 -39.13
N ALA A 73 45.41 -23.07 -38.57
CA ALA A 73 44.56 -22.16 -39.35
C ALA A 73 44.69 -20.69 -38.89
N PRO A 74 45.83 -20.03 -39.10
CA PRO A 74 46.09 -18.68 -38.56
C PRO A 74 45.17 -17.61 -39.15
N SER A 75 44.68 -17.72 -40.37
CA SER A 75 43.69 -16.80 -40.97
C SER A 75 42.33 -16.87 -40.30
N VAL A 76 41.87 -18.07 -39.91
CA VAL A 76 40.60 -18.27 -39.18
C VAL A 76 40.72 -17.69 -37.79
N ALA A 77 41.86 -17.92 -37.11
CA ALA A 77 42.11 -17.36 -35.80
C ALA A 77 42.13 -15.82 -35.81
N LYS A 78 42.70 -15.19 -36.85
CA LYS A 78 42.68 -13.73 -37.04
C LYS A 78 41.25 -13.23 -37.20
N ASN A 79 40.46 -13.82 -38.09
CA ASN A 79 39.08 -13.41 -38.32
C ASN A 79 38.19 -13.54 -37.04
N LEU A 80 38.41 -14.59 -36.23
CA LEU A 80 37.70 -14.76 -34.98
C LEU A 80 38.11 -13.72 -33.93
N LYS A 81 39.39 -13.32 -33.88
CA LYS A 81 39.87 -12.22 -33.03
C LYS A 81 39.24 -10.89 -33.42
N ASP A 82 39.14 -10.61 -34.71
CA ASP A 82 38.49 -9.38 -35.21
C ASP A 82 37.01 -9.36 -34.89
N LYS A 83 36.30 -10.52 -35.03
CA LYS A 83 34.92 -10.67 -34.58
C LYS A 83 34.79 -10.43 -33.08
N MET A 84 35.68 -10.99 -32.26
CA MET A 84 35.65 -10.78 -30.80
C MET A 84 35.88 -9.31 -30.46
N HIS A 85 36.77 -8.61 -31.19
CA HIS A 85 36.96 -7.18 -31.00
C HIS A 85 35.70 -6.38 -31.30
N THR A 86 34.99 -6.73 -32.38
CA THR A 86 33.72 -6.12 -32.75
C THR A 86 32.65 -6.36 -31.68
N VAL A 87 32.53 -7.58 -31.16
CA VAL A 87 31.60 -7.92 -30.09
C VAL A 87 31.88 -7.12 -28.79
N LYS A 88 33.16 -6.98 -28.43
CA LYS A 88 33.56 -6.13 -27.29
C LYS A 88 33.28 -4.64 -27.52
N ALA A 89 33.40 -4.16 -28.74
CA ALA A 89 33.04 -2.79 -29.10
C ALA A 89 31.51 -2.56 -28.98
N MET A 90 30.69 -3.55 -29.36
CA MET A 90 29.24 -3.51 -29.14
C MET A 90 28.90 -3.39 -27.66
N HIS A 91 29.59 -4.10 -26.77
CA HIS A 91 29.36 -4.02 -25.33
C HIS A 91 29.59 -2.60 -24.80
N ARG A 92 30.66 -1.95 -25.19
CA ARG A 92 30.94 -0.55 -24.80
C ARG A 92 29.88 0.43 -25.30
N ARG A 93 29.24 0.13 -26.44
CA ARG A 93 28.10 0.93 -26.93
C ARG A 93 26.88 0.69 -26.05
N PHE A 94 26.60 -0.55 -25.68
CA PHE A 94 25.49 -0.90 -24.81
C PHE A 94 25.64 -0.26 -23.44
N GLU A 95 26.82 -0.22 -22.85
CA GLU A 95 27.08 0.49 -21.59
C GLU A 95 26.72 1.98 -21.66
N LYS A 96 26.99 2.63 -22.79
CA LYS A 96 26.63 4.03 -23.02
C LYS A 96 25.12 4.21 -23.21
N GLU A 97 24.46 3.26 -23.84
CA GLU A 97 22.99 3.24 -23.98
C GLU A 97 22.32 2.99 -22.61
N ASP A 98 22.87 2.07 -21.82
CA ASP A 98 22.39 1.78 -20.46
C ASP A 98 22.47 3.00 -19.52
N ALA A 99 23.52 3.80 -19.65
CA ALA A 99 23.65 5.04 -18.88
C ALA A 99 22.59 6.11 -19.22
N ARG A 100 21.85 5.94 -20.32
CA ARG A 100 20.75 6.83 -20.76
C ARG A 100 19.37 6.25 -20.53
N MET A 101 19.27 5.02 -19.96
CA MET A 101 17.99 4.39 -19.67
C MET A 101 17.18 5.20 -18.66
N THR A 102 15.89 5.13 -18.82
CA THR A 102 14.97 5.75 -17.86
C THR A 102 15.10 5.07 -16.50
N GLU A 103 15.46 5.82 -15.48
CA GLU A 103 15.43 5.33 -14.11
C GLU A 103 14.00 5.03 -13.68
N MET A 104 13.83 3.93 -12.95
CA MET A 104 12.54 3.68 -12.30
C MET A 104 12.22 4.85 -11.38
N PRO A 105 11.00 5.41 -11.48
CA PRO A 105 10.63 6.47 -10.57
C PRO A 105 10.69 5.95 -9.13
N GLU A 106 11.24 6.74 -8.23
CA GLU A 106 11.12 6.43 -6.81
C GLU A 106 9.64 6.54 -6.43
N GLN A 107 8.99 5.39 -6.25
CA GLN A 107 7.64 5.37 -5.71
C GLN A 107 7.70 5.95 -4.30
N GLU A 108 6.85 6.91 -3.99
CA GLU A 108 6.75 7.41 -2.63
C GLU A 108 6.39 6.27 -1.68
N GLU A 109 5.58 5.30 -2.15
CA GLU A 109 5.21 4.11 -1.40
C GLU A 109 4.76 3.00 -2.34
N ALA A 110 5.44 1.86 -2.28
CA ALA A 110 4.95 0.63 -2.88
C ALA A 110 4.51 -0.30 -1.75
N ILE A 111 3.21 -0.49 -1.58
CA ILE A 111 2.68 -1.44 -0.61
C ILE A 111 2.60 -2.80 -1.31
N TYR A 112 3.49 -3.73 -0.96
CA TYR A 112 3.57 -5.07 -1.55
C TYR A 112 2.88 -6.16 -0.72
N PHE A 113 2.13 -5.79 0.31
CA PHE A 113 1.36 -6.74 1.09
C PHE A 113 -0.14 -6.57 0.83
N GLN A 114 -0.88 -7.66 0.98
CA GLN A 114 -2.33 -7.68 0.89
C GLN A 114 -2.93 -7.73 2.29
N LEU A 115 -4.06 -7.07 2.48
CA LEU A 115 -4.85 -7.24 3.70
C LEU A 115 -5.63 -8.56 3.59
N GLY A 116 -5.46 -9.40 4.61
CA GLY A 116 -6.14 -10.69 4.68
C GLY A 116 -5.70 -11.69 3.60
N GLY A 117 -5.35 -12.91 4.02
CA GLY A 117 -5.14 -14.04 3.13
C GLY A 117 -6.45 -14.73 2.76
N ALA A 118 -6.36 -15.95 2.20
CA ALA A 118 -7.51 -16.79 1.89
C ALA A 118 -8.43 -17.04 3.11
N GLU A 119 -7.88 -17.01 4.32
CA GLU A 119 -8.60 -17.18 5.58
C GLU A 119 -9.48 -15.97 5.95
N ALA A 120 -9.24 -14.81 5.37
CA ALA A 120 -10.09 -13.63 5.56
C ALA A 120 -11.34 -13.65 4.67
N ALA A 121 -11.39 -14.54 3.68
CA ALA A 121 -12.53 -14.64 2.78
C ALA A 121 -13.82 -14.99 3.54
N MET A 122 -14.87 -14.27 3.21
CA MET A 122 -16.15 -14.40 3.89
C MET A 122 -17.25 -14.80 2.90
N PRO A 123 -18.06 -15.85 3.20
CA PRO A 123 -19.21 -16.20 2.37
C PRO A 123 -20.24 -15.06 2.31
N ALA A 124 -20.81 -14.80 1.15
CA ALA A 124 -21.79 -13.73 0.93
C ALA A 124 -23.06 -13.83 1.83
N GLY A 125 -23.43 -15.06 2.22
CA GLY A 125 -24.59 -15.30 3.10
C GLY A 125 -24.32 -15.13 4.60
N LYS A 126 -23.06 -15.01 5.03
CA LYS A 126 -22.70 -14.91 6.45
C LYS A 126 -23.15 -13.56 7.01
N THR A 127 -23.93 -13.57 8.09
CA THR A 127 -24.29 -12.34 8.81
C THR A 127 -23.09 -11.88 9.65
N VAL A 128 -22.53 -10.73 9.31
CA VAL A 128 -21.45 -10.07 10.07
C VAL A 128 -22.04 -9.42 11.30
N ILE A 129 -23.06 -8.57 11.13
CA ILE A 129 -23.76 -7.92 12.23
C ILE A 129 -25.22 -7.67 11.86
N GLU A 130 -26.09 -7.79 12.84
CA GLU A 130 -27.47 -7.32 12.83
C GLU A 130 -27.66 -6.48 14.08
N TYR A 131 -27.40 -5.18 13.94
CA TYR A 131 -27.26 -4.24 15.04
C TYR A 131 -28.52 -3.39 15.17
N GLN A 132 -29.06 -3.33 16.37
CA GLN A 132 -30.20 -2.48 16.74
C GLN A 132 -29.86 -1.71 18.00
N LEU A 133 -29.83 -0.40 17.92
CA LEU A 133 -29.53 0.47 19.03
C LEU A 133 -30.61 1.55 19.14
N PRO A 134 -31.50 1.49 20.17
CA PRO A 134 -32.56 2.48 20.35
C PRO A 134 -32.01 3.91 20.53
N LYS A 135 -30.92 4.06 21.29
CA LYS A 135 -30.27 5.36 21.55
C LYS A 135 -28.74 5.23 21.53
N LEU A 136 -28.10 6.09 20.78
CA LEU A 136 -26.67 6.30 20.82
C LEU A 136 -26.38 7.49 21.73
N GLU A 137 -25.68 7.26 22.81
CA GLU A 137 -25.33 8.28 23.79
C GLU A 137 -23.81 8.53 23.78
N THR A 138 -23.40 9.70 24.25
CA THR A 138 -21.99 10.00 24.53
C THR A 138 -21.44 9.04 25.59
N PRO A 139 -20.11 8.83 25.67
CA PRO A 139 -19.51 7.91 26.65
C PRO A 139 -19.82 8.22 28.10
N ASP A 140 -20.10 9.48 28.43
CA ASP A 140 -20.54 9.96 29.75
C ASP A 140 -22.05 9.80 29.99
N GLY A 141 -22.84 9.43 28.97
CA GLY A 141 -24.29 9.27 29.04
C GLY A 141 -25.09 10.57 29.08
N GLU A 142 -24.45 11.73 29.00
CA GLU A 142 -25.12 13.03 29.20
C GLU A 142 -25.93 13.50 27.98
N ARG A 143 -25.60 13.00 26.78
CA ARG A 143 -26.22 13.46 25.55
C ARG A 143 -26.57 12.32 24.61
N VAL A 144 -27.81 12.33 24.11
CA VAL A 144 -28.25 11.46 23.02
C VAL A 144 -27.73 12.05 21.68
N LEU A 145 -26.99 11.26 20.93
CA LEU A 145 -26.39 11.62 19.65
C LEU A 145 -27.29 11.23 18.48
N ALA A 146 -27.88 10.04 18.52
CA ALA A 146 -28.81 9.53 17.54
C ALA A 146 -29.76 8.51 18.16
N GLU A 147 -30.92 8.26 17.53
CA GLU A 147 -31.91 7.29 17.96
C GLU A 147 -32.23 6.29 16.83
N ASN A 148 -32.85 5.16 17.18
CA ASN A 148 -33.37 4.17 16.20
C ASN A 148 -32.33 3.71 15.16
N ILE A 149 -31.11 3.39 15.59
CA ILE A 149 -30.07 2.90 14.71
C ILE A 149 -30.32 1.42 14.39
N THR A 150 -30.43 1.12 13.10
CA THR A 150 -30.50 -0.26 12.61
C THR A 150 -29.45 -0.44 11.50
N LEU A 151 -28.59 -1.47 11.64
CA LEU A 151 -27.55 -1.78 10.67
C LEU A 151 -27.45 -3.29 10.48
N LYS A 152 -27.51 -3.73 9.24
CA LYS A 152 -27.33 -5.14 8.87
C LYS A 152 -26.24 -5.26 7.81
N ILE A 153 -25.23 -6.08 8.08
CA ILE A 153 -24.09 -6.33 7.20
C ILE A 153 -23.94 -7.83 6.98
N ARG A 154 -23.74 -8.21 5.72
CA ARG A 154 -23.58 -9.60 5.30
C ARG A 154 -22.35 -9.79 4.44
N GLY A 155 -21.72 -10.95 4.61
CA GLY A 155 -20.58 -11.38 3.78
C GLY A 155 -19.48 -10.33 3.69
N PRO A 156 -18.81 -10.20 2.54
CA PRO A 156 -17.71 -9.26 2.36
C PRO A 156 -18.20 -7.84 2.02
N GLU A 157 -19.35 -7.42 2.58
CA GLU A 157 -19.84 -6.06 2.36
C GLU A 157 -18.86 -5.02 2.90
N LYS A 158 -18.69 -3.95 2.15
CA LYS A 158 -17.87 -2.80 2.52
C LYS A 158 -18.75 -1.58 2.63
N ILE A 159 -18.91 -1.07 3.85
CA ILE A 159 -19.80 0.05 4.14
C ILE A 159 -19.02 1.26 4.66
N CYS A 160 -19.55 2.44 4.38
CA CYS A 160 -19.08 3.68 4.96
C CYS A 160 -20.23 4.40 5.70
N ILE A 161 -19.96 4.84 6.93
CA ILE A 161 -20.85 5.69 7.70
C ILE A 161 -20.38 7.13 7.54
N VAL A 162 -21.23 7.97 6.98
CA VAL A 162 -21.01 9.41 6.83
C VAL A 162 -21.94 10.21 7.71
N GLY A 163 -21.73 11.50 7.83
CA GLY A 163 -22.60 12.40 8.59
C GLY A 163 -21.83 13.59 9.15
N PRO A 164 -22.53 14.58 9.73
CA PRO A 164 -21.90 15.78 10.27
C PRO A 164 -20.90 15.47 11.39
N ASN A 165 -20.01 16.42 11.65
CA ASN A 165 -19.09 16.31 12.79
C ASN A 165 -19.89 16.36 14.10
N GLY A 166 -19.53 15.50 15.05
CA GLY A 166 -20.27 15.39 16.32
C GLY A 166 -21.54 14.56 16.26
N ALA A 167 -21.92 13.96 15.13
CA ALA A 167 -23.11 13.08 15.02
C ALA A 167 -22.94 11.75 15.77
N GLY A 168 -21.75 11.42 16.28
CA GLY A 168 -21.54 10.18 17.02
C GLY A 168 -20.99 9.02 16.19
N LYS A 169 -20.48 9.29 14.96
CA LYS A 169 -19.96 8.23 14.08
C LYS A 169 -18.90 7.35 14.75
N THR A 170 -17.86 7.94 15.32
CA THR A 170 -16.80 7.22 16.05
C THR A 170 -17.34 6.47 17.27
N THR A 171 -18.32 7.06 17.99
CA THR A 171 -18.98 6.41 19.13
C THR A 171 -19.77 5.16 18.68
N LEU A 172 -20.52 5.28 17.57
CA LEU A 172 -21.21 4.14 16.97
C LEU A 172 -20.23 3.06 16.52
N LEU A 173 -19.15 3.46 15.82
CA LEU A 173 -18.14 2.53 15.32
C LEU A 173 -17.46 1.75 16.47
N LYS A 174 -17.15 2.42 17.58
CA LYS A 174 -16.60 1.79 18.79
C LYS A 174 -17.57 0.79 19.43
N LYS A 175 -18.86 1.11 19.49
CA LYS A 175 -19.89 0.18 20.00
C LYS A 175 -20.01 -1.06 19.10
N ILE A 176 -20.06 -0.87 17.77
CA ILE A 176 -20.05 -1.97 16.80
C ILE A 176 -18.78 -2.83 16.95
N ALA A 177 -17.62 -2.18 17.11
CA ALA A 177 -16.35 -2.89 17.30
C ALA A 177 -16.33 -3.74 18.58
N ALA A 178 -16.90 -3.23 19.67
CA ALA A 178 -16.99 -3.97 20.93
C ALA A 178 -17.87 -5.22 20.75
N GLU A 179 -19.05 -5.09 20.15
CA GLU A 179 -19.96 -6.21 19.92
C GLU A 179 -19.37 -7.27 19.00
N LEU A 180 -18.72 -6.83 17.91
CA LEU A 180 -18.12 -7.78 16.95
C LEU A 180 -16.90 -8.52 17.53
N LYS A 181 -16.17 -7.93 18.46
CA LYS A 181 -15.03 -8.58 19.14
C LYS A 181 -15.45 -9.68 20.10
N GLU A 182 -16.69 -9.67 20.60
CA GLU A 182 -17.23 -10.74 21.45
C GLU A 182 -17.62 -12.00 20.66
N ARG A 183 -17.65 -11.91 19.33
CA ARG A 183 -18.01 -13.03 18.46
C ARG A 183 -16.80 -13.90 18.14
N GLU A 184 -16.84 -15.17 18.55
CA GLU A 184 -15.79 -16.17 18.33
C GLU A 184 -15.61 -16.55 16.84
N ASP A 185 -16.68 -16.39 16.03
CA ASP A 185 -16.66 -16.74 14.60
C ASP A 185 -16.12 -15.62 13.70
N LEU A 186 -15.76 -14.47 14.27
CA LEU A 186 -15.20 -13.33 13.59
C LEU A 186 -13.82 -12.95 14.16
N ARG A 187 -12.93 -12.55 13.29
CA ARG A 187 -11.64 -11.97 13.66
C ARG A 187 -11.64 -10.52 13.24
N VAL A 188 -11.70 -9.63 14.23
CA VAL A 188 -11.94 -8.21 14.03
C VAL A 188 -10.70 -7.41 14.33
N ASP A 189 -10.25 -6.61 13.34
CA ASP A 189 -9.24 -5.58 13.54
C ASP A 189 -9.87 -4.19 13.49
N TYR A 190 -9.39 -3.31 14.37
CA TYR A 190 -9.87 -1.95 14.50
C TYR A 190 -8.74 -0.95 14.30
N MET A 191 -8.91 -0.02 13.36
CA MET A 191 -8.04 1.12 13.15
C MET A 191 -8.73 2.39 13.64
N PRO A 192 -8.30 2.98 14.76
CA PRO A 192 -8.87 4.20 15.30
C PRO A 192 -8.43 5.43 14.51
N GLN A 193 -9.16 6.53 14.66
CA GLN A 193 -8.80 7.83 14.07
C GLN A 193 -7.45 8.33 14.58
N ASN A 194 -7.16 8.14 15.88
CA ASN A 194 -5.82 8.35 16.44
C ASN A 194 -5.07 7.02 16.47
N ASN A 195 -4.10 6.86 15.58
CA ASN A 195 -3.34 5.62 15.45
C ASN A 195 -2.55 5.26 16.72
N GLU A 196 -2.21 6.24 17.56
CA GLU A 196 -1.46 6.02 18.80
C GLU A 196 -2.23 5.19 19.83
N ASP A 197 -3.58 5.19 19.76
CA ASP A 197 -4.43 4.43 20.68
C ASP A 197 -4.23 2.90 20.55
N GLN A 198 -3.63 2.42 19.46
CA GLN A 198 -3.41 1.00 19.17
C GLN A 198 -1.93 0.62 19.06
N LEU A 199 -1.03 1.56 19.32
CA LEU A 199 0.41 1.36 19.22
C LEU A 199 1.06 1.43 20.60
N ASP A 200 2.01 0.53 20.87
CA ASP A 200 2.94 0.74 21.96
C ASP A 200 4.06 1.67 21.51
N LEU A 201 3.97 2.93 21.92
CA LEU A 201 4.88 3.99 21.49
C LEU A 201 6.31 3.80 21.99
N SER A 202 6.54 2.93 22.97
CA SER A 202 7.86 2.64 23.54
C SER A 202 8.63 1.56 22.78
N MET A 203 7.90 0.69 22.05
CA MET A 203 8.48 -0.38 21.25
C MET A 203 9.00 0.12 19.90
N THR A 204 9.94 -0.64 19.31
CA THR A 204 10.28 -0.44 17.90
C THR A 204 9.16 -0.98 17.00
N PRO A 205 9.01 -0.48 15.74
CA PRO A 205 8.03 -1.01 14.81
C PRO A 205 8.17 -2.51 14.57
N VAL A 206 9.41 -3.01 14.55
CA VAL A 206 9.68 -4.44 14.33
C VAL A 206 9.26 -5.27 15.53
N ASP A 207 9.63 -4.85 16.76
CA ASP A 207 9.26 -5.58 17.97
C ASP A 207 7.75 -5.55 18.23
N PHE A 208 7.08 -4.46 17.88
CA PHE A 208 5.62 -4.35 17.99
C PHE A 208 4.85 -5.35 17.10
N LEU A 209 5.42 -5.73 15.96
CA LEU A 209 4.81 -6.66 15.02
C LEU A 209 5.30 -8.11 15.17
N ASP A 210 6.40 -8.31 15.88
CA ASP A 210 7.01 -9.62 16.09
C ASP A 210 6.20 -10.41 17.12
N SER A 211 5.55 -11.49 16.68
CA SER A 211 4.70 -12.33 17.53
C SER A 211 5.40 -13.59 18.03
N THR A 212 6.41 -14.08 17.32
CA THR A 212 7.07 -15.37 17.59
C THR A 212 8.50 -15.24 18.12
N ALA A 213 9.11 -14.05 18.01
CA ALA A 213 10.53 -13.80 18.23
C ALA A 213 11.48 -14.63 17.33
N GLU A 214 10.94 -15.21 16.25
CA GLU A 214 11.75 -15.96 15.30
C GLU A 214 12.45 -15.05 14.30
N LYS A 215 13.70 -15.38 13.99
CA LYS A 215 14.50 -14.62 13.01
C LYS A 215 13.84 -14.53 11.62
N SER A 216 13.11 -15.56 11.22
CA SER A 216 12.37 -15.63 9.97
C SER A 216 11.25 -14.58 9.89
N GLU A 217 10.45 -14.46 10.96
CA GLU A 217 9.38 -13.47 11.07
C GLU A 217 9.93 -12.05 11.10
N ARG A 218 10.94 -11.78 11.92
CA ARG A 218 11.61 -10.48 11.97
C ARG A 218 12.18 -10.04 10.61
N THR A 219 12.76 -10.98 9.85
CA THR A 219 13.26 -10.70 8.50
C THR A 219 12.11 -10.34 7.55
N LYS A 220 10.99 -11.05 7.62
CA LYS A 220 9.78 -10.78 6.84
C LYS A 220 9.20 -9.40 7.16
N ILE A 221 9.08 -9.07 8.46
CA ILE A 221 8.60 -7.76 8.93
C ILE A 221 9.50 -6.63 8.42
N ARG A 222 10.82 -6.76 8.55
CA ARG A 222 11.78 -5.79 8.02
C ARG A 222 11.69 -5.63 6.49
N THR A 223 11.44 -6.70 5.77
CA THR A 223 11.24 -6.65 4.31
C THR A 223 9.99 -5.86 3.97
N TYR A 224 8.89 -6.04 4.69
CA TYR A 224 7.68 -5.26 4.49
C TYR A 224 7.89 -3.78 4.83
N PHE A 225 8.55 -3.46 5.95
CA PHE A 225 8.91 -2.07 6.27
C PHE A 225 9.82 -1.45 5.19
N GLY A 226 10.78 -2.20 4.67
CA GLY A 226 11.60 -1.76 3.55
C GLY A 226 10.78 -1.42 2.30
N SER A 227 9.72 -2.20 2.00
CA SER A 227 8.78 -1.90 0.91
C SER A 227 7.97 -0.62 1.16
N LEU A 228 7.66 -0.33 2.42
CA LEU A 228 7.01 0.91 2.86
C LEU A 228 7.97 2.09 3.01
N LYS A 229 9.23 1.91 2.58
CA LYS A 229 10.30 2.92 2.62
C LYS A 229 10.70 3.41 4.02
N TYR A 230 10.62 2.50 4.98
CA TYR A 230 11.28 2.73 6.26
C TYR A 230 12.78 2.56 6.11
N THR A 231 13.54 3.45 6.70
CA THR A 231 14.99 3.28 6.86
C THR A 231 15.29 2.28 7.98
N ALA A 232 16.51 1.75 8.03
CA ALA A 232 16.93 0.89 9.13
C ALA A 232 16.79 1.60 10.49
N ASP A 233 17.15 2.86 10.53
CA ASP A 233 17.02 3.73 11.70
C ASP A 233 15.57 3.85 12.19
N GLU A 234 14.62 4.12 11.27
CA GLU A 234 13.19 4.19 11.60
C GLU A 234 12.60 2.84 12.06
N MET A 235 13.22 1.71 11.70
CA MET A 235 12.81 0.38 12.19
C MET A 235 13.36 0.04 13.57
N ASP A 236 14.47 0.65 13.95
CA ASP A 236 15.21 0.35 15.19
C ASP A 236 14.98 1.39 16.29
N HIS A 237 14.24 2.48 16.01
CA HIS A 237 13.84 3.49 16.99
C HIS A 237 12.38 3.33 17.45
N PRO A 238 12.02 3.86 18.63
CA PRO A 238 10.66 3.75 19.16
C PRO A 238 9.60 4.38 18.25
N ILE A 239 8.42 3.76 18.21
CA ILE A 239 7.26 4.20 17.40
C ILE A 239 6.87 5.65 17.68
N ARG A 240 7.08 6.17 18.90
CA ARG A 240 6.81 7.58 19.25
C ARG A 240 7.52 8.57 18.32
N GLU A 241 8.68 8.21 17.77
CA GLU A 241 9.50 9.07 16.91
C GLU A 241 9.04 9.08 15.45
N LEU A 242 8.14 8.16 15.10
CA LEU A 242 7.56 8.08 13.76
C LEU A 242 6.52 9.18 13.50
N SER A 243 6.44 9.63 12.25
CA SER A 243 5.37 10.53 11.81
C SER A 243 3.99 9.85 11.87
N GLY A 244 2.90 10.64 11.88
CA GLY A 244 1.54 10.10 11.89
C GLY A 244 1.25 9.16 10.71
N GLY A 245 1.77 9.47 9.52
CA GLY A 245 1.65 8.59 8.35
C GLY A 245 2.43 7.28 8.48
N GLN A 246 3.59 7.31 9.10
CA GLN A 246 4.35 6.11 9.41
C GLN A 246 3.62 5.25 10.45
N LYS A 247 3.13 5.84 11.54
CA LYS A 247 2.31 5.14 12.54
C LYS A 247 1.10 4.45 11.91
N ALA A 248 0.41 5.11 10.96
CA ALA A 248 -0.69 4.51 10.21
C ALA A 248 -0.25 3.28 9.39
N LYS A 249 0.93 3.32 8.78
CA LYS A 249 1.50 2.18 8.04
C LYS A 249 1.86 1.01 8.95
N VAL A 250 2.37 1.25 10.16
CA VAL A 250 2.61 0.20 11.17
C VAL A 250 1.31 -0.53 11.47
N LEU A 251 0.21 0.20 11.69
CA LEU A 251 -1.11 -0.42 11.91
C LEU A 251 -1.61 -1.20 10.71
N LEU A 252 -1.50 -0.65 9.49
CA LEU A 252 -1.87 -1.38 8.28
C LEU A 252 -1.08 -2.67 8.11
N LEU A 253 0.22 -2.63 8.41
CA LEU A 253 1.07 -3.82 8.35
C LEU A 253 0.66 -4.83 9.43
N LYS A 254 0.34 -4.39 10.65
CA LYS A 254 -0.23 -5.26 11.70
C LYS A 254 -1.49 -5.98 11.21
N MET A 255 -2.43 -5.23 10.62
CA MET A 255 -3.68 -5.78 10.07
C MET A 255 -3.43 -6.75 8.90
N SER A 256 -2.37 -6.53 8.12
CA SER A 256 -1.97 -7.41 7.03
C SER A 256 -1.34 -8.72 7.52
N LEU A 257 -0.61 -8.67 8.64
CA LEU A 257 -0.02 -9.86 9.27
C LEU A 257 -1.06 -10.64 10.09
N GLY A 258 -2.14 -9.98 10.50
CA GLY A 258 -3.29 -10.60 11.17
C GLY A 258 -4.16 -11.38 10.19
N ASN A 259 -5.02 -12.24 10.77
CA ASN A 259 -5.98 -13.06 10.02
C ASN A 259 -7.40 -12.49 10.13
N ALA A 260 -7.55 -11.17 10.25
CA ALA A 260 -8.86 -10.54 10.37
C ALA A 260 -9.72 -10.80 9.14
N ASN A 261 -11.02 -11.06 9.37
CA ASN A 261 -12.04 -11.15 8.33
C ASN A 261 -13.06 -10.00 8.39
N VAL A 262 -12.95 -9.16 9.42
CA VAL A 262 -13.69 -7.90 9.54
C VAL A 262 -12.72 -6.78 9.89
N LEU A 263 -12.74 -5.71 9.11
CA LEU A 263 -11.97 -4.49 9.37
C LEU A 263 -12.92 -3.35 9.78
N ILE A 264 -12.60 -2.70 10.88
CA ILE A 264 -13.30 -1.53 11.36
C ILE A 264 -12.34 -0.35 11.29
N LEU A 265 -12.68 0.66 10.48
CA LEU A 265 -11.73 1.70 10.08
C LEU A 265 -12.30 3.10 10.34
N ASP A 266 -11.65 3.87 11.18
CA ASP A 266 -12.00 5.28 11.43
C ASP A 266 -11.05 6.21 10.68
N GLU A 267 -11.50 6.82 9.57
CA GLU A 267 -10.75 7.70 8.67
C GLU A 267 -9.46 7.05 8.09
N PRO A 268 -9.55 5.89 7.43
CA PRO A 268 -8.40 5.09 7.05
C PRO A 268 -7.43 5.76 6.05
N THR A 269 -7.86 6.82 5.37
CA THR A 269 -7.01 7.53 4.40
C THR A 269 -6.42 8.84 4.92
N ARG A 270 -6.82 9.30 6.12
CA ARG A 270 -6.52 10.63 6.64
C ARG A 270 -5.03 10.93 6.81
N ASN A 271 -4.27 9.95 7.31
CA ASN A 271 -2.87 10.15 7.68
C ASN A 271 -1.88 9.81 6.55
N PHE A 272 -2.38 9.51 5.35
CA PHE A 272 -1.54 9.14 4.23
C PHE A 272 -1.35 10.29 3.24
N SER A 273 -0.22 10.25 2.54
CA SER A 273 0.01 11.19 1.47
C SER A 273 -1.03 10.99 0.34
N PRO A 274 -1.40 12.03 -0.40
CA PRO A 274 -2.31 11.90 -1.53
C PRO A 274 -1.85 10.91 -2.59
N LEU A 275 -0.54 10.69 -2.69
CA LEU A 275 0.07 9.76 -3.64
C LEU A 275 -0.03 8.29 -3.18
N SER A 276 -0.10 8.06 -1.86
CA SER A 276 -0.35 6.73 -1.28
C SER A 276 -1.82 6.33 -1.35
N GLY A 277 -2.72 7.31 -1.42
CA GLY A 277 -4.17 7.08 -1.40
C GLY A 277 -4.66 6.02 -2.39
N PRO A 278 -4.29 6.04 -3.69
CA PRO A 278 -4.71 5.03 -4.66
C PRO A 278 -4.31 3.60 -4.26
N VAL A 279 -3.10 3.43 -3.73
CA VAL A 279 -2.58 2.11 -3.33
C VAL A 279 -3.36 1.57 -2.14
N ILE A 280 -3.62 2.41 -1.13
CA ILE A 280 -4.39 2.03 0.06
C ILE A 280 -5.83 1.70 -0.31
N ARG A 281 -6.49 2.52 -1.16
CA ARG A 281 -7.84 2.24 -1.61
C ARG A 281 -7.93 0.93 -2.39
N LYS A 282 -6.95 0.65 -3.27
CA LYS A 282 -6.87 -0.62 -3.99
C LYS A 282 -6.75 -1.80 -3.01
N MET A 283 -5.86 -1.71 -2.04
CA MET A 283 -5.64 -2.74 -1.03
C MET A 283 -6.92 -3.02 -0.20
N LEU A 284 -7.61 -1.96 0.24
CA LEU A 284 -8.88 -2.08 0.97
C LEU A 284 -10.02 -2.61 0.09
N ARG A 285 -10.07 -2.22 -1.19
CA ARG A 285 -11.03 -2.75 -2.14
C ARG A 285 -10.84 -4.24 -2.40
N GLU A 286 -9.60 -4.71 -2.46
CA GLU A 286 -9.24 -6.12 -2.70
C GLU A 286 -9.35 -6.99 -1.43
N PHE A 287 -9.56 -6.40 -0.27
CA PHE A 287 -9.76 -7.16 0.97
C PHE A 287 -10.97 -8.09 0.85
N PRO A 288 -10.82 -9.41 1.10
CA PRO A 288 -11.87 -10.39 0.85
C PRO A 288 -12.92 -10.51 1.97
N GLY A 289 -12.75 -9.78 3.06
CA GLY A 289 -13.66 -9.73 4.21
C GLY A 289 -14.56 -8.50 4.21
N ALA A 290 -15.27 -8.29 5.33
CA ALA A 290 -16.14 -7.14 5.54
C ALA A 290 -15.34 -5.90 5.99
N ILE A 291 -15.79 -4.72 5.56
CA ILE A 291 -15.26 -3.43 6.04
C ILE A 291 -16.41 -2.58 6.56
N ILE A 292 -16.25 -2.08 7.78
CA ILE A 292 -17.13 -1.08 8.38
C ILE A 292 -16.28 0.17 8.63
N SER A 293 -16.58 1.26 7.95
CA SER A 293 -15.70 2.43 7.98
C SER A 293 -16.43 3.74 8.21
N ILE A 294 -15.69 4.73 8.68
CA ILE A 294 -16.06 6.15 8.65
C ILE A 294 -15.06 6.84 7.74
N SER A 295 -15.52 7.64 6.81
CA SER A 295 -14.65 8.47 6.00
C SER A 295 -15.34 9.70 5.43
N HIS A 296 -14.56 10.77 5.21
CA HIS A 296 -14.95 11.96 4.47
C HIS A 296 -14.29 12.01 3.08
N ASP A 297 -13.44 11.04 2.76
CA ASP A 297 -12.77 10.93 1.45
C ASP A 297 -13.72 10.33 0.41
N ARG A 298 -14.22 11.19 -0.48
CA ARG A 298 -15.14 10.78 -1.56
C ARG A 298 -14.55 9.71 -2.49
N LYS A 299 -13.21 9.72 -2.71
CA LYS A 299 -12.56 8.69 -3.52
C LYS A 299 -12.57 7.34 -2.81
N TYR A 300 -12.28 7.34 -1.51
CA TYR A 300 -12.37 6.14 -0.70
C TYR A 300 -13.79 5.56 -0.70
N ILE A 301 -14.78 6.40 -0.44
CA ILE A 301 -16.19 5.99 -0.43
C ILE A 301 -16.60 5.40 -1.80
N GLY A 302 -16.22 6.08 -2.90
CA GLY A 302 -16.59 5.65 -4.26
C GLY A 302 -15.83 4.44 -4.78
N GLU A 303 -14.58 4.22 -4.38
CA GLU A 303 -13.73 3.15 -4.90
C GLU A 303 -13.73 1.88 -4.04
N VAL A 304 -14.05 1.99 -2.73
CA VAL A 304 -13.95 0.89 -1.78
C VAL A 304 -15.31 0.43 -1.25
N CYS A 305 -16.23 1.37 -0.97
CA CYS A 305 -17.46 1.05 -0.26
C CYS A 305 -18.64 0.84 -1.21
N GLY A 306 -19.28 -0.34 -1.13
CA GLY A 306 -20.49 -0.65 -1.88
C GLY A 306 -21.76 -0.03 -1.29
N LYS A 307 -21.75 0.31 0.01
CA LYS A 307 -22.89 0.95 0.67
C LYS A 307 -22.44 2.16 1.47
N GLU A 308 -23.29 3.20 1.49
CA GLU A 308 -23.06 4.43 2.25
C GLU A 308 -24.27 4.73 3.13
N TYR A 309 -24.03 4.88 4.42
CA TYR A 309 -25.03 5.19 5.42
C TYR A 309 -24.83 6.59 5.98
N LEU A 310 -25.87 7.37 6.06
CA LEU A 310 -25.88 8.68 6.70
C LEU A 310 -26.36 8.55 8.14
N LEU A 311 -25.53 8.97 9.10
CA LEU A 311 -25.90 9.06 10.52
C LEU A 311 -26.40 10.46 10.84
N GLU A 312 -27.64 10.56 11.24
CA GLU A 312 -28.32 11.77 11.71
C GLU A 312 -28.96 11.51 13.10
N LYS A 313 -29.60 12.52 13.67
CA LYS A 313 -30.23 12.38 15.02
C LYS A 313 -31.34 11.37 15.06
N ASP A 314 -32.08 11.21 14.00
CA ASP A 314 -33.24 10.30 13.86
C ASP A 314 -32.82 8.86 13.44
N GLY A 315 -31.52 8.63 13.21
CA GLY A 315 -31.01 7.28 12.98
C GLY A 315 -29.96 7.15 11.89
N LEU A 316 -29.83 5.93 11.40
CA LEU A 316 -28.90 5.55 10.35
C LEU A 316 -29.69 5.21 9.07
N ARG A 317 -29.44 5.94 7.99
CA ARG A 317 -30.16 5.79 6.72
C ARG A 317 -29.22 5.40 5.59
N LEU A 318 -29.57 4.37 4.83
CA LEU A 318 -28.86 4.01 3.59
C LEU A 318 -29.11 5.09 2.51
N ILE A 319 -28.04 5.69 2.00
CA ILE A 319 -28.12 6.75 0.99
C ILE A 319 -27.53 6.34 -0.37
N ARG A 320 -26.66 5.30 -0.38
CA ARG A 320 -26.10 4.73 -1.62
C ARG A 320 -25.89 3.23 -1.47
N GLU A 321 -26.24 2.47 -2.50
CA GLU A 321 -25.91 1.06 -2.66
C GLU A 321 -25.50 0.81 -4.11
N GLU A 322 -24.30 0.27 -4.33
CA GLU A 322 -23.89 -0.20 -5.64
C GLU A 322 -24.53 -1.56 -5.91
N LYS A 323 -25.13 -1.69 -7.09
CA LYS A 323 -25.80 -2.94 -7.55
C LYS A 323 -24.80 -3.92 -8.15
#